data_29f32e6a077ee48ec24beb144076b6e0
#
_entry.id   29f32e6a077ee48ec24beb144076b6e0
#
_cell.length_a   1.000
_cell.length_b   1.000
_cell.length_c   1.000
_cell.angle_alpha   90.00
_cell.angle_beta   90.00
_cell.angle_gamma   90.00
#
_symmetry.space_group_name_H-M   'P 1'
#
loop_
_entity.id
_entity.type
_entity.pdbx_description
1 polymer ?
#
loop_
_entity_poly.entity_id
_entity_poly.type
_entity_poly.pdbx_seq_one_letter_code
_entity_poly.pdbx_strand_id
1 'polypeptide(L)'
;MSKEIPYKIYLEESEIPTSWYNVRSDMKIKPAPLLNPGTGQPLSLEELSPIFCEELCKQELDNDTAFFPIPDEIVKFYKMYRPSPLVRAYFLEEALGTPAKIYYKFEGNNTSGSHKLNSAIAQAYYAKKQGLKGVTTETGAGQWGTALSMACAYFGLDCKVYMVKISYEQKPFRREVMRVYGADVTASPSDTTEVGRKILEQFPGTTGSLGCAISEAVEVAVKNEGYRYVLGSVLNQVLLHQSIIGLETKAALDKYGIKPDTIIGCAGGGSNLGGLIAPFMGEKLRGEADYDIIAVEPASCPSFTRGKFAYDFCDTGMICPLAKMYTLGSGFIPSANHAGGLRFHGMSTILSQLYHDGYMRAVSAKQSEVFEAAELFAKCEGTLPAPESSHAIKAAIDEALKCKETGEEKTIVFGLTGTGYFDLKGYQQYNDGDLTDYIPTDEELEKGFAGLPNVEA
;
A
#
# COMPACT_ATOMS: atom_id res chain seq x y z
N MET A 1 28.56 10.76 25.77
CA MET A 1 28.88 9.49 25.08
C MET A 1 27.80 9.25 24.07
N SER A 2 28.13 9.15 22.76
CA SER A 2 27.18 8.72 21.75
C SER A 2 26.75 7.30 22.09
N LYS A 3 25.43 7.05 22.19
CA LYS A 3 24.91 5.68 22.37
C LYS A 3 25.37 4.86 21.17
N GLU A 4 25.94 3.69 21.42
CA GLU A 4 26.23 2.72 20.36
C GLU A 4 24.93 2.36 19.66
N ILE A 5 24.90 2.46 18.31
CA ILE A 5 23.71 2.16 17.51
C ILE A 5 23.56 0.64 17.41
N PRO A 6 22.47 0.06 17.95
CA PRO A 6 22.29 -1.39 17.86
C PRO A 6 21.95 -1.79 16.42
N TYR A 7 22.23 -3.06 16.06
CA TYR A 7 21.89 -3.64 14.75
C TYR A 7 20.40 -3.52 14.44
N LYS A 8 19.53 -3.78 15.44
CA LYS A 8 18.08 -3.60 15.38
C LYS A 8 17.66 -2.57 16.40
N ILE A 9 17.11 -1.47 15.95
CA ILE A 9 16.56 -0.42 16.81
C ILE A 9 15.11 -0.78 17.10
N TYR A 10 14.83 -1.05 18.39
CA TYR A 10 13.48 -1.20 18.91
C TYR A 10 13.10 -0.01 19.77
N LEU A 11 11.85 0.41 19.65
CA LEU A 11 11.19 1.27 20.63
C LEU A 11 10.63 0.38 21.75
N GLU A 12 10.44 0.98 22.93
CA GLU A 12 9.70 0.33 24.02
C GLU A 12 8.18 0.40 23.74
N GLU A 13 7.38 -0.46 24.37
CA GLU A 13 5.91 -0.39 24.23
C GLU A 13 5.34 0.99 24.58
N SER A 14 5.94 1.68 25.53
CA SER A 14 5.57 3.04 25.94
C SER A 14 5.90 4.12 24.91
N GLU A 15 6.74 3.81 23.93
CA GLU A 15 7.14 4.69 22.84
C GLU A 15 6.29 4.46 21.55
N ILE A 16 5.33 3.51 21.60
CA ILE A 16 4.37 3.33 20.49
C ILE A 16 3.55 4.62 20.34
N PRO A 17 3.42 5.18 19.12
CA PRO A 17 2.62 6.37 18.88
C PRO A 17 1.17 6.19 19.35
N THR A 18 0.64 7.16 20.06
CA THR A 18 -0.75 7.19 20.57
C THR A 18 -1.71 7.94 19.66
N SER A 19 -1.21 8.49 18.56
CA SER A 19 -2.00 9.18 17.56
C SER A 19 -1.47 8.88 16.17
N TRP A 20 -2.36 8.78 15.19
CA TRP A 20 -1.99 8.81 13.77
C TRP A 20 -1.78 10.25 13.33
N TYR A 21 -0.92 10.44 12.35
CA TYR A 21 -0.63 11.75 11.77
C TYR A 21 -1.20 11.88 10.36
N ASN A 22 -1.99 12.93 10.16
CA ASN A 22 -2.59 13.27 8.88
C ASN A 22 -1.74 14.32 8.16
N VAL A 23 -0.92 13.87 7.22
CA VAL A 23 -0.03 14.75 6.45
C VAL A 23 -0.77 15.82 5.66
N ARG A 24 -2.07 15.61 5.36
CA ARG A 24 -2.91 16.60 4.67
C ARG A 24 -2.99 17.92 5.43
N SER A 25 -2.92 17.89 6.76
CA SER A 25 -2.96 19.13 7.57
C SER A 25 -1.83 20.11 7.21
N ASP A 26 -0.66 19.60 6.80
CA ASP A 26 0.50 20.41 6.41
C ASP A 26 0.59 20.69 4.89
N MET A 27 -0.21 20.03 4.05
CA MET A 27 -0.24 20.28 2.61
C MET A 27 -0.80 21.66 2.29
N LYS A 28 -0.10 22.45 1.49
CA LYS A 28 -0.58 23.77 1.01
C LYS A 28 -1.72 23.60 0.02
N ILE A 29 -1.59 22.66 -0.90
CA ILE A 29 -2.64 22.26 -1.85
C ILE A 29 -3.16 20.91 -1.34
N LYS A 30 -4.41 20.91 -0.87
CA LYS A 30 -5.05 19.68 -0.40
C LYS A 30 -5.36 18.77 -1.59
N PRO A 31 -5.41 17.44 -1.41
CA PRO A 31 -5.93 16.55 -2.43
C PRO A 31 -7.34 16.99 -2.86
N ALA A 32 -7.61 16.91 -4.15
CA ALA A 32 -8.95 17.22 -4.66
C ALA A 32 -10.00 16.27 -4.04
N PRO A 33 -11.24 16.74 -3.81
CA PRO A 33 -12.28 15.93 -3.18
C PRO A 33 -12.67 14.73 -4.04
N LEU A 34 -13.15 13.68 -3.40
CA LEU A 34 -13.83 12.59 -4.10
C LEU A 34 -15.14 13.12 -4.70
N LEU A 35 -15.45 12.74 -5.94
CA LEU A 35 -16.67 13.19 -6.61
C LEU A 35 -17.67 12.05 -6.79
N ASN A 36 -18.94 12.42 -6.70
CA ASN A 36 -20.04 11.55 -7.11
C ASN A 36 -20.03 11.43 -8.64
N PRO A 37 -19.90 10.21 -9.21
CA PRO A 37 -19.81 10.06 -10.66
C PRO A 37 -21.08 10.44 -11.41
N GLY A 38 -22.22 10.43 -10.73
CA GLY A 38 -23.51 10.82 -11.35
C GLY A 38 -23.76 12.33 -11.39
N THR A 39 -23.19 13.07 -10.44
CA THR A 39 -23.43 14.53 -10.30
C THR A 39 -22.20 15.38 -10.58
N GLY A 40 -21.00 14.79 -10.52
CA GLY A 40 -19.73 15.51 -10.59
C GLY A 40 -19.44 16.40 -9.38
N GLN A 41 -20.24 16.32 -8.31
CA GLN A 41 -20.09 17.14 -7.11
C GLN A 41 -19.25 16.41 -6.04
N PRO A 42 -18.56 17.14 -5.15
CA PRO A 42 -17.88 16.55 -4.00
C PRO A 42 -18.83 15.70 -3.16
N LEU A 43 -18.37 14.51 -2.77
CA LEU A 43 -19.14 13.58 -1.94
C LEU A 43 -19.28 14.09 -0.52
N SER A 44 -20.48 13.98 0.02
CA SER A 44 -20.78 14.23 1.42
C SER A 44 -20.56 12.97 2.28
N LEU A 45 -20.60 13.14 3.60
CA LEU A 45 -20.54 12.03 4.55
C LEU A 45 -21.71 11.05 4.34
N GLU A 46 -22.91 11.58 4.07
CA GLU A 46 -24.14 10.79 3.84
C GLU A 46 -24.03 9.92 2.58
N GLU A 47 -23.36 10.42 1.53
CA GLU A 47 -23.18 9.67 0.29
C GLU A 47 -22.11 8.57 0.41
N LEU A 48 -21.10 8.75 1.28
CA LEU A 48 -20.05 7.77 1.52
C LEU A 48 -20.46 6.66 2.51
N SER A 49 -21.28 7.00 3.51
CA SER A 49 -21.65 6.10 4.62
C SER A 49 -22.36 4.79 4.21
N PRO A 50 -23.09 4.69 3.06
CA PRO A 50 -23.58 3.42 2.57
C PRO A 50 -22.49 2.44 2.15
N ILE A 51 -21.31 2.95 1.71
CA ILE A 51 -20.19 2.13 1.23
C ILE A 51 -19.23 1.83 2.38
N PHE A 52 -18.82 2.83 3.15
CA PHE A 52 -17.80 2.74 4.21
C PHE A 52 -18.38 2.95 5.61
N CYS A 53 -17.64 2.54 6.62
CA CYS A 53 -17.97 2.89 8.01
C CYS A 53 -17.97 4.41 8.20
N GLU A 54 -18.93 4.93 8.96
CA GLU A 54 -19.10 6.39 9.16
C GLU A 54 -17.84 7.07 9.69
N GLU A 55 -17.17 6.48 10.68
CA GLU A 55 -15.94 7.06 11.24
C GLU A 55 -14.80 7.09 10.21
N LEU A 56 -14.69 6.06 9.36
CA LEU A 56 -13.73 6.04 8.26
C LEU A 56 -14.04 7.12 7.22
N CYS A 57 -15.33 7.40 6.96
CA CYS A 57 -15.72 8.51 6.08
C CYS A 57 -15.32 9.87 6.65
N LYS A 58 -15.47 10.08 7.98
CA LYS A 58 -15.01 11.31 8.65
C LYS A 58 -13.51 11.49 8.50
N GLN A 59 -12.73 10.44 8.75
CA GLN A 59 -11.28 10.45 8.56
C GLN A 59 -10.87 10.66 7.10
N GLU A 60 -11.63 10.11 6.16
CA GLU A 60 -11.39 10.30 4.72
C GLU A 60 -11.53 11.76 4.30
N LEU A 61 -12.58 12.44 4.79
CA LEU A 61 -12.93 13.80 4.41
C LEU A 61 -12.17 14.89 5.19
N ASP A 62 -11.59 14.57 6.36
CA ASP A 62 -10.90 15.54 7.21
C ASP A 62 -9.50 15.87 6.69
N ASN A 63 -9.34 17.07 6.15
CA ASN A 63 -8.05 17.56 5.65
C ASN A 63 -7.25 18.38 6.66
N ASP A 64 -7.82 18.72 7.81
CA ASP A 64 -7.32 19.78 8.69
C ASP A 64 -6.81 19.27 10.04
N THR A 65 -7.44 18.23 10.59
CA THR A 65 -6.99 17.62 11.85
C THR A 65 -5.63 16.93 11.66
N ALA A 66 -4.61 17.43 12.36
CA ALA A 66 -3.25 16.92 12.22
C ALA A 66 -3.05 15.55 12.88
N PHE A 67 -3.61 15.34 14.07
CA PHE A 67 -3.43 14.12 14.84
C PHE A 67 -4.77 13.52 15.25
N PHE A 68 -4.96 12.23 14.92
CA PHE A 68 -6.10 11.45 15.33
C PHE A 68 -5.70 10.49 16.43
N PRO A 69 -6.27 10.58 17.65
CA PRO A 69 -5.98 9.66 18.75
C PRO A 69 -6.25 8.20 18.32
N ILE A 70 -5.33 7.30 18.65
CA ILE A 70 -5.51 5.87 18.42
C ILE A 70 -6.33 5.31 19.59
N PRO A 71 -7.51 4.70 19.37
CA PRO A 71 -8.29 4.08 20.42
C PRO A 71 -7.50 3.02 21.21
N ASP A 72 -7.73 2.95 22.52
CA ASP A 72 -6.99 2.03 23.41
C ASP A 72 -7.10 0.56 22.98
N GLU A 73 -8.24 0.14 22.44
CA GLU A 73 -8.44 -1.22 21.94
C GLU A 73 -7.53 -1.51 20.73
N ILE A 74 -7.31 -0.52 19.87
CA ILE A 74 -6.37 -0.63 18.74
C ILE A 74 -4.93 -0.66 19.27
N VAL A 75 -4.57 0.21 20.22
CA VAL A 75 -3.24 0.22 20.86
C VAL A 75 -2.96 -1.12 21.50
N LYS A 76 -3.94 -1.70 22.23
CA LYS A 76 -3.81 -3.03 22.84
C LYS A 76 -3.51 -4.10 21.78
N PHE A 77 -4.14 -4.05 20.61
CA PHE A 77 -3.86 -4.98 19.54
C PHE A 77 -2.48 -4.70 18.90
N TYR A 78 -2.12 -3.44 18.72
CA TYR A 78 -0.80 -3.07 18.19
C TYR A 78 0.34 -3.63 19.05
N LYS A 79 0.22 -3.64 20.36
CA LYS A 79 1.23 -4.22 21.28
C LYS A 79 1.53 -5.70 21.05
N MET A 80 0.65 -6.44 20.35
CA MET A 80 0.93 -7.84 20.00
C MET A 80 2.06 -8.00 18.97
N TYR A 81 2.35 -6.96 18.16
CA TYR A 81 3.35 -7.05 17.08
C TYR A 81 4.15 -5.76 16.84
N ARG A 82 3.81 -4.68 17.51
CA ARG A 82 4.54 -3.41 17.48
C ARG A 82 5.21 -3.15 18.83
N PRO A 83 6.29 -2.34 18.87
CA PRO A 83 6.93 -1.64 17.73
C PRO A 83 7.59 -2.61 16.73
N SER A 84 7.55 -2.28 15.44
CA SER A 84 8.32 -3.01 14.45
C SER A 84 9.75 -2.48 14.39
N PRO A 85 10.77 -3.34 14.12
CA PRO A 85 12.16 -2.91 14.17
C PRO A 85 12.55 -2.01 13.00
N LEU A 86 13.46 -1.06 13.28
CA LEU A 86 14.29 -0.40 12.28
C LEU A 86 15.66 -1.09 12.30
N VAL A 87 16.04 -1.68 11.18
CA VAL A 87 17.23 -2.53 11.08
C VAL A 87 18.24 -1.88 10.13
N ARG A 88 19.52 -1.92 10.49
CA ARG A 88 20.59 -1.50 9.58
C ARG A 88 21.08 -2.68 8.75
N ALA A 89 21.15 -2.51 7.45
CA ALA A 89 21.54 -3.54 6.49
C ALA A 89 23.06 -3.61 6.31
N TYR A 90 23.80 -3.91 7.36
CA TYR A 90 25.27 -3.92 7.36
C TYR A 90 25.87 -4.87 6.31
N PHE A 91 25.31 -6.07 6.17
CA PHE A 91 25.84 -7.04 5.21
C PHE A 91 25.52 -6.67 3.76
N LEU A 92 24.40 -5.98 3.53
CA LEU A 92 24.10 -5.43 2.21
C LEU A 92 25.06 -4.26 1.89
N GLU A 93 25.32 -3.36 2.85
CA GLU A 93 26.31 -2.27 2.69
C GLU A 93 27.68 -2.82 2.32
N GLU A 94 28.14 -3.87 3.02
CA GLU A 94 29.41 -4.54 2.77
C GLU A 94 29.45 -5.21 1.39
N ALA A 95 28.40 -5.95 1.03
CA ALA A 95 28.29 -6.63 -0.27
C ALA A 95 28.32 -5.65 -1.44
N LEU A 96 27.71 -4.48 -1.29
CA LEU A 96 27.72 -3.41 -2.28
C LEU A 96 29.06 -2.63 -2.30
N GLY A 97 29.81 -2.65 -1.20
CA GLY A 97 31.03 -1.86 -1.02
C GLY A 97 30.73 -0.35 -1.10
N THR A 98 29.65 0.11 -0.50
CA THR A 98 29.15 1.47 -0.53
C THR A 98 29.45 2.22 0.77
N PRO A 99 29.69 3.56 0.74
CA PRO A 99 29.72 4.37 1.95
C PRO A 99 28.32 4.68 2.52
N ALA A 100 27.23 4.38 1.78
CA ALA A 100 25.88 4.63 2.24
C ALA A 100 25.53 3.79 3.47
N LYS A 101 24.72 4.38 4.37
CA LYS A 101 24.12 3.70 5.51
C LYS A 101 22.69 3.33 5.17
N ILE A 102 22.37 2.03 5.14
CA ILE A 102 21.09 1.52 4.67
C ILE A 102 20.28 1.02 5.87
N TYR A 103 19.08 1.55 6.05
CA TYR A 103 18.15 1.10 7.08
C TYR A 103 16.83 0.63 6.45
N TYR A 104 16.23 -0.40 7.05
CA TYR A 104 14.89 -0.83 6.65
C TYR A 104 13.92 -0.92 7.82
N LYS A 105 12.72 -0.38 7.64
CA LYS A 105 11.61 -0.54 8.57
C LYS A 105 10.89 -1.84 8.28
N PHE A 106 11.01 -2.82 9.17
CA PHE A 106 10.56 -4.19 8.91
C PHE A 106 9.10 -4.40 9.34
N GLU A 107 8.16 -4.10 8.48
CA GLU A 107 6.73 -4.30 8.67
C GLU A 107 6.25 -5.73 8.32
N GLY A 108 7.03 -6.52 7.62
CA GLY A 108 6.76 -7.94 7.36
C GLY A 108 6.93 -8.85 8.57
N ASN A 109 7.48 -8.33 9.67
CA ASN A 109 7.73 -9.06 10.91
C ASN A 109 6.53 -9.06 11.86
N ASN A 110 5.34 -9.32 11.35
CA ASN A 110 4.13 -9.45 12.15
C ASN A 110 3.33 -10.69 11.72
N THR A 111 2.30 -11.00 12.47
CA THR A 111 1.50 -12.23 12.31
C THR A 111 0.76 -12.32 10.98
N SER A 112 0.47 -11.20 10.32
CA SER A 112 -0.12 -11.20 8.97
C SER A 112 0.92 -11.19 7.84
N GLY A 113 2.19 -10.98 8.18
CA GLY A 113 3.30 -10.92 7.24
C GLY A 113 3.40 -9.63 6.42
N SER A 114 2.66 -8.57 6.76
CA SER A 114 2.74 -7.28 6.05
C SER A 114 2.25 -6.07 6.88
N HIS A 115 2.62 -4.85 6.43
CA HIS A 115 2.16 -3.56 6.97
C HIS A 115 0.63 -3.41 7.00
N LYS A 116 -0.09 -4.16 6.18
CA LYS A 116 -1.54 -3.99 6.00
C LYS A 116 -2.34 -4.20 7.28
N LEU A 117 -1.80 -4.98 8.23
CA LEU A 117 -2.42 -5.23 9.51
C LEU A 117 -2.71 -3.94 10.31
N ASN A 118 -1.87 -2.92 10.17
CA ASN A 118 -2.04 -1.64 10.88
C ASN A 118 -3.40 -0.99 10.57
N SER A 119 -3.78 -0.93 9.30
CA SER A 119 -5.07 -0.36 8.89
C SER A 119 -6.22 -1.37 9.01
N ALA A 120 -5.97 -2.66 8.82
CA ALA A 120 -6.99 -3.70 8.96
C ALA A 120 -7.61 -3.70 10.36
N ILE A 121 -6.79 -3.55 11.39
CA ILE A 121 -7.24 -3.45 12.79
C ILE A 121 -8.11 -2.22 12.99
N ALA A 122 -7.69 -1.06 12.50
CA ALA A 122 -8.44 0.18 12.65
C ALA A 122 -9.80 0.09 11.95
N GLN A 123 -9.84 -0.39 10.72
CA GLN A 123 -11.07 -0.51 9.96
C GLN A 123 -12.03 -1.53 10.57
N ALA A 124 -11.55 -2.70 11.02
CA ALA A 124 -12.37 -3.70 11.71
C ALA A 124 -12.88 -3.17 13.07
N TYR A 125 -12.06 -2.43 13.81
CA TYR A 125 -12.48 -1.79 15.05
C TYR A 125 -13.67 -0.84 14.82
N TYR A 126 -13.56 0.07 13.86
CA TYR A 126 -14.63 1.02 13.58
C TYR A 126 -15.90 0.34 13.02
N ALA A 127 -15.74 -0.71 12.22
CA ALA A 127 -16.86 -1.54 11.79
C ALA A 127 -17.60 -2.18 12.98
N LYS A 128 -16.85 -2.75 13.92
CA LYS A 128 -17.42 -3.31 15.16
C LYS A 128 -18.07 -2.25 16.03
N LYS A 129 -17.42 -1.09 16.17
CA LYS A 129 -17.94 0.04 16.97
C LYS A 129 -19.25 0.58 16.42
N GLN A 130 -19.43 0.58 15.09
CA GLN A 130 -20.67 0.95 14.41
C GLN A 130 -21.78 -0.11 14.54
N GLY A 131 -21.47 -1.30 15.08
CA GLY A 131 -22.42 -2.40 15.22
C GLY A 131 -22.66 -3.19 13.94
N LEU A 132 -21.73 -3.16 12.99
CA LEU A 132 -21.84 -3.92 11.74
C LEU A 132 -21.72 -5.42 12.01
N LYS A 133 -22.36 -6.21 11.15
CA LYS A 133 -22.27 -7.67 11.13
C LYS A 133 -20.94 -8.12 10.56
N GLY A 134 -20.47 -7.45 9.51
CA GLY A 134 -19.27 -7.82 8.82
C GLY A 134 -18.78 -6.78 7.82
N VAL A 135 -17.72 -7.13 7.13
CA VAL A 135 -17.10 -6.31 6.10
C VAL A 135 -16.87 -7.11 4.83
N THR A 136 -16.83 -6.39 3.70
CA THR A 136 -16.43 -6.92 2.41
C THR A 136 -15.16 -6.24 1.94
N THR A 137 -14.33 -6.93 1.16
CA THR A 137 -13.11 -6.34 0.64
C THR A 137 -12.60 -7.09 -0.59
N GLU A 138 -11.70 -6.44 -1.31
CA GLU A 138 -10.85 -7.05 -2.32
C GLU A 138 -9.51 -7.49 -1.74
N THR A 139 -8.78 -8.33 -2.48
CA THR A 139 -7.35 -8.54 -2.24
C THR A 139 -6.62 -8.95 -3.52
N GLY A 140 -5.45 -8.37 -3.78
CA GLY A 140 -4.59 -8.73 -4.90
C GLY A 140 -3.83 -10.03 -4.63
N ALA A 141 -2.65 -9.93 -4.03
CA ALA A 141 -1.79 -11.07 -3.67
C ALA A 141 -2.27 -11.85 -2.43
N GLY A 142 -3.30 -11.39 -1.73
CA GLY A 142 -3.83 -11.98 -0.51
C GLY A 142 -3.29 -11.37 0.80
N GLN A 143 -2.36 -10.44 0.75
CA GLN A 143 -1.79 -9.81 1.95
C GLN A 143 -2.82 -8.99 2.72
N TRP A 144 -3.64 -8.20 2.02
CA TRP A 144 -4.70 -7.42 2.63
C TRP A 144 -5.81 -8.33 3.18
N GLY A 145 -6.27 -9.29 2.38
CA GLY A 145 -7.27 -10.27 2.83
C GLY A 145 -6.83 -11.02 4.09
N THR A 146 -5.56 -11.43 4.18
CA THR A 146 -4.98 -12.07 5.37
C THR A 146 -5.04 -11.16 6.59
N ALA A 147 -4.59 -9.91 6.45
CA ALA A 147 -4.58 -8.94 7.54
C ALA A 147 -6.00 -8.61 8.03
N LEU A 148 -6.94 -8.41 7.11
CA LEU A 148 -8.33 -8.12 7.45
C LEU A 148 -9.04 -9.33 8.07
N SER A 149 -8.84 -10.54 7.55
CA SER A 149 -9.40 -11.77 8.12
C SER A 149 -9.00 -11.94 9.58
N MET A 150 -7.72 -11.69 9.89
CA MET A 150 -7.20 -11.72 11.25
C MET A 150 -7.88 -10.67 12.15
N ALA A 151 -7.98 -9.42 11.67
CA ALA A 151 -8.62 -8.33 12.41
C ALA A 151 -10.12 -8.62 12.63
N CYS A 152 -10.82 -9.14 11.64
CA CYS A 152 -12.24 -9.54 11.76
C CYS A 152 -12.44 -10.68 12.75
N ALA A 153 -11.56 -11.68 12.77
CA ALA A 153 -11.60 -12.76 13.76
C ALA A 153 -11.46 -12.20 15.18
N TYR A 154 -10.54 -11.25 15.39
CA TYR A 154 -10.34 -10.60 16.68
C TYR A 154 -11.58 -9.82 17.15
N PHE A 155 -12.26 -9.08 16.27
CA PHE A 155 -13.43 -8.28 16.60
C PHE A 155 -14.77 -9.02 16.46
N GLY A 156 -14.75 -10.29 16.03
CA GLY A 156 -15.98 -11.09 15.84
C GLY A 156 -16.86 -10.55 14.71
N LEU A 157 -16.26 -10.23 13.56
CA LEU A 157 -16.94 -9.76 12.35
C LEU A 157 -16.88 -10.81 11.25
N ASP A 158 -17.93 -10.92 10.46
CA ASP A 158 -17.89 -11.66 9.20
C ASP A 158 -16.95 -10.95 8.22
N CYS A 159 -16.17 -11.72 7.45
CA CYS A 159 -15.22 -11.19 6.47
C CYS A 159 -15.43 -11.86 5.11
N LYS A 160 -15.83 -11.08 4.10
CA LYS A 160 -15.97 -11.55 2.71
C LYS A 160 -14.88 -10.94 1.84
N VAL A 161 -14.06 -11.79 1.25
CA VAL A 161 -12.86 -11.37 0.49
C VAL A 161 -12.99 -11.79 -0.96
N TYR A 162 -12.92 -10.83 -1.88
CA TYR A 162 -12.80 -11.05 -3.33
C TYR A 162 -11.33 -11.00 -3.72
N MET A 163 -10.77 -12.17 -4.05
CA MET A 163 -9.35 -12.29 -4.39
C MET A 163 -9.13 -12.34 -5.89
N VAL A 164 -8.22 -11.53 -6.42
CA VAL A 164 -7.86 -11.54 -7.84
C VAL A 164 -7.58 -12.96 -8.32
N LYS A 165 -8.28 -13.42 -9.36
CA LYS A 165 -8.34 -14.82 -9.81
C LYS A 165 -6.98 -15.45 -10.01
N ILE A 166 -6.07 -14.79 -10.70
CA ILE A 166 -4.71 -15.34 -10.93
C ILE A 166 -3.97 -15.57 -9.59
N SER A 167 -4.12 -14.67 -8.62
CA SER A 167 -3.50 -14.81 -7.31
C SER A 167 -4.20 -15.87 -6.46
N TYR A 168 -5.51 -16.02 -6.59
CA TYR A 168 -6.28 -17.08 -5.94
C TYR A 168 -5.76 -18.48 -6.33
N GLU A 169 -5.38 -18.64 -7.60
CA GLU A 169 -4.83 -19.88 -8.14
C GLU A 169 -3.35 -20.07 -7.78
N GLN A 170 -2.53 -19.03 -7.91
CA GLN A 170 -1.08 -19.09 -7.71
C GLN A 170 -0.64 -19.09 -6.24
N LYS A 171 -1.47 -18.57 -5.32
CA LYS A 171 -1.16 -18.40 -3.89
C LYS A 171 -2.19 -19.11 -2.99
N PRO A 172 -2.36 -20.44 -3.14
CA PRO A 172 -3.40 -21.18 -2.41
C PRO A 172 -3.24 -21.10 -0.89
N PHE A 173 -2.01 -21.03 -0.38
CA PHE A 173 -1.76 -20.98 1.07
C PHE A 173 -2.22 -19.66 1.71
N ARG A 174 -2.20 -18.54 0.99
CA ARG A 174 -2.80 -17.29 1.50
C ARG A 174 -4.30 -17.42 1.67
N ARG A 175 -4.98 -18.06 0.71
CA ARG A 175 -6.41 -18.37 0.83
C ARG A 175 -6.71 -19.23 2.07
N GLU A 176 -5.90 -20.26 2.31
CA GLU A 176 -6.09 -21.12 3.48
C GLU A 176 -5.85 -20.36 4.80
N VAL A 177 -4.87 -19.46 4.87
CA VAL A 177 -4.68 -18.59 6.05
C VAL A 177 -5.92 -17.74 6.30
N MET A 178 -6.49 -17.09 5.27
CA MET A 178 -7.74 -16.32 5.41
C MET A 178 -8.90 -17.18 5.93
N ARG A 179 -9.03 -18.40 5.41
CA ARG A 179 -10.06 -19.36 5.88
C ARG A 179 -9.85 -19.83 7.31
N VAL A 180 -8.60 -19.99 7.75
CA VAL A 180 -8.27 -20.29 9.17
C VAL A 180 -8.79 -19.20 10.10
N TYR A 181 -8.74 -17.94 9.66
CA TYR A 181 -9.31 -16.80 10.41
C TYR A 181 -10.83 -16.61 10.17
N GLY A 182 -11.49 -17.54 9.45
CA GLY A 182 -12.94 -17.54 9.27
C GLY A 182 -13.45 -16.68 8.11
N ALA A 183 -12.58 -16.19 7.22
CA ALA A 183 -13.02 -15.43 6.06
C ALA A 183 -13.60 -16.32 4.95
N ASP A 184 -14.64 -15.80 4.27
CA ASP A 184 -15.17 -16.33 3.02
C ASP A 184 -14.39 -15.71 1.85
N VAL A 185 -13.70 -16.54 1.05
CA VAL A 185 -12.79 -16.10 -0.01
C VAL A 185 -13.27 -16.56 -1.37
N THR A 186 -13.59 -15.60 -2.24
CA THR A 186 -14.10 -15.82 -3.59
C THR A 186 -13.09 -15.34 -4.63
N ALA A 187 -12.84 -16.12 -5.69
CA ALA A 187 -12.02 -15.68 -6.83
C ALA A 187 -12.76 -14.62 -7.65
N SER A 188 -12.10 -13.52 -7.99
CA SER A 188 -12.68 -12.38 -8.72
C SER A 188 -11.99 -12.15 -10.07
N PRO A 189 -12.78 -11.90 -11.18
CA PRO A 189 -14.24 -11.77 -11.18
C PRO A 189 -14.94 -13.13 -11.04
N SER A 190 -16.13 -13.10 -10.39
CA SER A 190 -16.94 -14.27 -10.10
C SER A 190 -18.33 -14.19 -10.76
N ASP A 191 -19.03 -15.30 -10.79
CA ASP A 191 -20.45 -15.37 -11.21
C ASP A 191 -21.44 -15.10 -10.05
N THR A 192 -20.93 -14.87 -8.85
CA THR A 192 -21.76 -14.68 -7.65
C THR A 192 -22.34 -13.27 -7.54
N THR A 193 -21.72 -12.29 -8.20
CA THR A 193 -22.15 -10.89 -8.22
C THR A 193 -22.66 -10.50 -9.63
N GLU A 194 -23.46 -9.43 -9.70
CA GLU A 194 -23.95 -8.92 -10.97
C GLU A 194 -22.83 -8.27 -11.79
N VAL A 195 -22.01 -7.44 -11.12
CA VAL A 195 -20.86 -6.80 -11.76
C VAL A 195 -19.81 -7.82 -12.19
N GLY A 196 -19.57 -8.87 -11.40
CA GLY A 196 -18.64 -9.94 -11.75
C GLY A 196 -19.06 -10.66 -13.03
N ARG A 197 -20.35 -11.00 -13.17
CA ARG A 197 -20.88 -11.59 -14.41
C ARG A 197 -20.68 -10.68 -15.62
N LYS A 198 -20.98 -9.38 -15.51
CA LYS A 198 -20.77 -8.40 -16.58
C LYS A 198 -19.30 -8.30 -16.99
N ILE A 199 -18.37 -8.30 -16.01
CA ILE A 199 -16.94 -8.28 -16.29
C ILE A 199 -16.51 -9.56 -17.03
N LEU A 200 -17.01 -10.75 -16.63
CA LEU A 200 -16.71 -12.01 -17.28
C LEU A 200 -17.26 -12.07 -18.74
N GLU A 201 -18.41 -11.46 -18.99
CA GLU A 201 -18.97 -11.33 -20.34
C GLU A 201 -18.12 -10.37 -21.22
N GLN A 202 -17.71 -9.23 -20.65
CA GLN A 202 -16.92 -8.21 -21.36
C GLN A 202 -15.48 -8.65 -21.61
N PHE A 203 -14.88 -9.38 -20.67
CA PHE A 203 -13.49 -9.84 -20.71
C PHE A 203 -13.39 -11.36 -20.51
N PRO A 204 -13.81 -12.19 -21.49
CA PRO A 204 -13.74 -13.64 -21.38
C PRO A 204 -12.30 -14.11 -21.15
N GLY A 205 -12.10 -14.96 -20.14
CA GLY A 205 -10.76 -15.49 -19.82
C GLY A 205 -9.83 -14.55 -19.07
N THR A 206 -10.33 -13.40 -18.57
CA THR A 206 -9.56 -12.47 -17.74
C THR A 206 -8.96 -13.15 -16.51
N THR A 207 -7.74 -12.78 -16.16
CA THR A 207 -7.06 -13.17 -14.92
C THR A 207 -7.50 -12.35 -13.71
N GLY A 208 -8.36 -11.36 -13.93
CA GLY A 208 -8.83 -10.42 -12.92
C GLY A 208 -7.83 -9.31 -12.59
N SER A 209 -8.32 -8.30 -11.90
CA SER A 209 -7.54 -7.16 -11.38
C SER A 209 -8.08 -6.73 -10.02
N LEU A 210 -7.36 -5.85 -9.34
CA LEU A 210 -7.89 -5.22 -8.11
C LEU A 210 -9.18 -4.45 -8.40
N GLY A 211 -9.27 -3.73 -9.52
CA GLY A 211 -10.47 -3.00 -9.90
C GLY A 211 -11.70 -3.90 -10.05
N CYS A 212 -11.55 -5.11 -10.62
CA CYS A 212 -12.65 -6.09 -10.69
C CYS A 212 -13.10 -6.52 -9.29
N ALA A 213 -12.15 -6.86 -8.42
CA ALA A 213 -12.43 -7.34 -7.07
C ALA A 213 -13.05 -6.25 -6.18
N ILE A 214 -12.65 -4.98 -6.36
CA ILE A 214 -13.25 -3.82 -5.70
C ILE A 214 -14.74 -3.71 -6.08
N SER A 215 -15.05 -3.76 -7.39
CA SER A 215 -16.44 -3.68 -7.86
C SER A 215 -17.35 -4.73 -7.21
N GLU A 216 -16.89 -5.99 -7.15
CA GLU A 216 -17.66 -7.07 -6.53
C GLU A 216 -17.84 -6.86 -5.01
N ALA A 217 -16.77 -6.47 -4.31
CA ALA A 217 -16.81 -6.24 -2.88
C ALA A 217 -17.75 -5.09 -2.50
N VAL A 218 -17.72 -3.99 -3.27
CA VAL A 218 -18.61 -2.83 -3.08
C VAL A 218 -20.06 -3.21 -3.37
N GLU A 219 -20.34 -3.94 -4.46
CA GLU A 219 -21.69 -4.42 -4.77
C GLU A 219 -22.27 -5.20 -3.58
N VAL A 220 -21.50 -6.11 -3.01
CA VAL A 220 -21.96 -6.94 -1.90
C VAL A 220 -22.15 -6.12 -0.62
N ALA A 221 -21.30 -5.15 -0.34
CA ALA A 221 -21.47 -4.25 0.80
C ALA A 221 -22.78 -3.46 0.71
N VAL A 222 -23.05 -2.86 -0.45
CA VAL A 222 -24.23 -2.01 -0.66
C VAL A 222 -25.55 -2.81 -0.67
N LYS A 223 -25.52 -4.03 -1.22
CA LYS A 223 -26.73 -4.90 -1.30
C LYS A 223 -27.04 -5.66 -0.01
N ASN A 224 -26.13 -5.68 0.99
CA ASN A 224 -26.32 -6.43 2.22
C ASN A 224 -26.34 -5.51 3.45
N GLU A 225 -27.48 -5.42 4.11
CA GLU A 225 -27.63 -4.67 5.35
C GLU A 225 -26.65 -5.19 6.43
N GLY A 226 -26.03 -4.27 7.16
CA GLY A 226 -25.04 -4.60 8.19
C GLY A 226 -23.62 -4.87 7.68
N TYR A 227 -23.37 -4.75 6.37
CA TYR A 227 -22.04 -4.84 5.80
C TYR A 227 -21.55 -3.48 5.29
N ARG A 228 -20.22 -3.27 5.33
CA ARG A 228 -19.55 -2.14 4.68
C ARG A 228 -18.29 -2.64 3.99
N TYR A 229 -17.91 -1.92 2.94
CA TYR A 229 -16.66 -2.16 2.24
C TYR A 229 -15.49 -1.53 3.01
N VAL A 230 -14.37 -2.22 3.04
CA VAL A 230 -13.09 -1.76 3.59
C VAL A 230 -11.97 -2.02 2.60
N LEU A 231 -10.96 -1.15 2.57
CA LEU A 231 -9.95 -1.10 1.53
C LEU A 231 -8.54 -1.03 2.12
N GLY A 232 -7.62 -1.82 1.58
CA GLY A 232 -6.25 -1.95 2.09
C GLY A 232 -5.25 -0.93 1.55
N SER A 233 -5.66 0.06 0.76
CA SER A 233 -4.79 1.06 0.14
C SER A 233 -5.59 2.27 -0.37
N VAL A 234 -4.94 3.19 -1.08
CA VAL A 234 -5.49 4.32 -1.85
C VAL A 234 -6.12 5.42 -0.99
N LEU A 235 -7.10 5.11 -0.14
CA LEU A 235 -7.90 6.08 0.61
C LEU A 235 -7.07 6.82 1.66
N ASN A 236 -7.44 8.07 1.91
CA ASN A 236 -6.77 8.96 2.86
C ASN A 236 -6.75 8.38 4.27
N GLN A 237 -7.86 7.79 4.71
CA GLN A 237 -7.97 7.15 6.02
C GLN A 237 -7.03 5.93 6.15
N VAL A 238 -6.73 5.23 5.05
CA VAL A 238 -5.77 4.12 5.06
C VAL A 238 -4.35 4.65 5.26
N LEU A 239 -3.95 5.70 4.52
CA LEU A 239 -2.65 6.34 4.69
C LEU A 239 -2.49 6.93 6.09
N LEU A 240 -3.57 7.50 6.66
CA LEU A 240 -3.61 7.97 8.04
C LEU A 240 -3.24 6.84 9.02
N HIS A 241 -3.92 5.68 8.94
CA HIS A 241 -3.61 4.54 9.83
C HIS A 241 -2.18 4.02 9.64
N GLN A 242 -1.66 4.04 8.42
CA GLN A 242 -0.31 3.61 8.11
C GLN A 242 0.77 4.60 8.59
N SER A 243 0.41 5.84 8.96
CA SER A 243 1.37 6.81 9.48
C SER A 243 2.14 6.33 10.71
N ILE A 244 1.61 5.33 11.43
CA ILE A 244 2.30 4.67 12.54
C ILE A 244 3.67 4.10 12.12
N ILE A 245 3.83 3.67 10.86
CA ILE A 245 5.10 3.18 10.31
C ILE A 245 6.15 4.28 10.35
N GLY A 246 5.80 5.45 9.80
CA GLY A 246 6.69 6.61 9.74
C GLY A 246 6.97 7.20 11.11
N LEU A 247 5.94 7.30 11.96
CA LEU A 247 6.09 7.81 13.33
C LEU A 247 7.06 6.97 14.15
N GLU A 248 6.94 5.64 14.13
CA GLU A 248 7.91 4.75 14.77
C GLU A 248 9.30 4.84 14.13
N THR A 249 9.37 4.93 12.79
CA THR A 249 10.65 5.07 12.08
C THR A 249 11.37 6.33 12.52
N LYS A 250 10.65 7.46 12.53
CA LYS A 250 11.22 8.74 12.97
C LYS A 250 11.66 8.68 14.42
N ALA A 251 10.82 8.18 15.33
CA ALA A 251 11.17 8.03 16.74
C ALA A 251 12.43 7.16 16.94
N ALA A 252 12.56 6.06 16.18
CA ALA A 252 13.74 5.20 16.22
C ALA A 252 15.01 5.90 15.72
N LEU A 253 14.93 6.66 14.64
CA LEU A 253 16.03 7.46 14.10
C LEU A 253 16.43 8.57 15.08
N ASP A 254 15.47 9.34 15.61
CA ASP A 254 15.69 10.43 16.57
C ASP A 254 16.35 9.93 17.87
N LYS A 255 15.97 8.75 18.34
CA LYS A 255 16.53 8.10 19.54
C LYS A 255 18.05 7.94 19.49
N TYR A 256 18.60 7.80 18.27
CA TYR A 256 20.04 7.64 18.03
C TYR A 256 20.66 8.80 17.24
N GLY A 257 19.92 9.87 17.00
CA GLY A 257 20.41 11.04 16.27
C GLY A 257 20.74 10.76 14.80
N ILE A 258 20.06 9.78 14.18
CA ILE A 258 20.25 9.40 12.78
C ILE A 258 19.35 10.29 11.93
N LYS A 259 19.93 10.98 10.93
CA LYS A 259 19.19 11.80 9.98
C LYS A 259 19.15 11.08 8.63
N PRO A 260 17.97 10.76 8.10
CA PRO A 260 17.87 10.19 6.76
C PRO A 260 18.07 11.27 5.70
N ASP A 261 18.74 10.92 4.59
CA ASP A 261 18.84 11.74 3.38
C ASP A 261 17.78 11.30 2.36
N THR A 262 17.60 9.98 2.23
CA THR A 262 16.69 9.37 1.26
C THR A 262 15.71 8.43 1.93
N ILE A 263 14.41 8.54 1.58
CA ILE A 263 13.34 7.66 2.09
C ILE A 263 12.64 7.01 0.91
N ILE A 264 12.56 5.67 0.91
CA ILE A 264 12.12 4.87 -0.22
C ILE A 264 10.97 3.95 0.17
N GLY A 265 9.93 3.89 -0.65
CA GLY A 265 8.86 2.92 -0.48
C GLY A 265 8.29 2.44 -1.81
N CYS A 266 7.84 1.19 -1.86
CA CYS A 266 7.13 0.67 -3.02
C CYS A 266 5.73 1.30 -3.10
N ALA A 267 5.23 1.50 -4.32
CA ALA A 267 3.96 2.16 -4.58
C ALA A 267 3.08 1.35 -5.55
N GLY A 268 1.96 0.86 -5.02
CA GLY A 268 0.79 0.42 -5.77
C GLY A 268 -0.30 1.46 -5.60
N GLY A 269 -1.24 1.25 -4.67
CA GLY A 269 -2.15 2.33 -4.22
C GLY A 269 -1.52 3.32 -3.24
N GLY A 270 -0.30 3.10 -2.76
CA GLY A 270 0.51 4.06 -2.00
C GLY A 270 0.44 3.99 -0.48
N SER A 271 -0.29 3.05 0.12
CA SER A 271 -0.53 3.05 1.57
C SER A 271 0.74 2.90 2.42
N ASN A 272 1.66 1.99 2.06
CA ASN A 272 2.91 1.81 2.80
C ASN A 272 3.85 3.01 2.65
N LEU A 273 3.99 3.52 1.44
CA LEU A 273 4.82 4.70 1.17
C LEU A 273 4.26 5.91 1.92
N GLY A 274 2.95 6.19 1.77
CA GLY A 274 2.30 7.32 2.44
C GLY A 274 2.42 7.24 3.96
N GLY A 275 2.30 6.05 4.54
CA GLY A 275 2.49 5.83 5.97
C GLY A 275 3.93 6.06 6.42
N LEU A 276 4.91 5.50 5.70
CA LEU A 276 6.33 5.64 6.02
C LEU A 276 6.80 7.09 5.95
N ILE A 277 6.42 7.80 4.88
CA ILE A 277 6.90 9.17 4.66
C ILE A 277 6.14 10.22 5.47
N ALA A 278 4.97 9.91 6.03
CA ALA A 278 4.06 10.90 6.62
C ALA A 278 4.76 11.94 7.53
N PRO A 279 5.49 11.60 8.61
CA PRO A 279 6.12 12.58 9.47
C PRO A 279 7.27 13.33 8.78
N PHE A 280 8.02 12.67 7.91
CA PHE A 280 9.12 13.28 7.14
C PHE A 280 8.60 14.24 6.08
N MET A 281 7.50 13.87 5.41
CA MET A 281 6.83 14.74 4.47
C MET A 281 6.23 15.97 5.20
N GLY A 282 5.68 15.80 6.39
CA GLY A 282 5.22 16.92 7.21
C GLY A 282 6.35 17.92 7.50
N GLU A 283 7.52 17.45 7.92
CA GLU A 283 8.70 18.31 8.12
C GLU A 283 9.13 19.02 6.83
N LYS A 284 9.14 18.30 5.69
CA LYS A 284 9.47 18.87 4.38
C LYS A 284 8.45 19.94 3.96
N LEU A 285 7.17 19.70 4.16
CA LEU A 285 6.09 20.65 3.84
C LEU A 285 6.16 21.94 4.69
N ARG A 286 6.57 21.82 5.96
CA ARG A 286 6.79 22.96 6.86
C ARG A 286 8.14 23.65 6.62
N GLY A 287 9.01 23.11 5.77
CA GLY A 287 10.36 23.64 5.50
C GLY A 287 11.38 23.40 6.62
N GLU A 288 11.14 22.41 7.47
CA GLU A 288 12.00 22.02 8.60
C GLU A 288 13.16 21.11 8.18
N ALA A 289 12.95 20.32 7.12
CA ALA A 289 13.95 19.42 6.54
C ALA A 289 13.69 19.22 5.04
N ASP A 290 14.72 18.73 4.34
CA ASP A 290 14.58 18.34 2.92
C ASP A 290 15.07 16.90 2.75
N TYR A 291 14.13 16.00 2.44
CA TYR A 291 14.35 14.59 2.20
C TYR A 291 14.17 14.26 0.72
N ASP A 292 15.04 13.44 0.14
CA ASP A 292 14.78 12.82 -1.16
C ASP A 292 13.81 11.64 -0.96
N ILE A 293 12.58 11.80 -1.40
CA ILE A 293 11.52 10.78 -1.24
C ILE A 293 11.28 10.10 -2.57
N ILE A 294 11.41 8.76 -2.58
CA ILE A 294 11.32 7.95 -3.79
C ILE A 294 10.15 6.95 -3.69
N ALA A 295 9.21 7.09 -4.61
CA ALA A 295 8.21 6.07 -4.88
C ALA A 295 8.76 5.08 -5.91
N VAL A 296 8.62 3.77 -5.64
CA VAL A 296 9.08 2.73 -6.57
C VAL A 296 7.88 1.90 -7.02
N GLU A 297 7.60 1.93 -8.31
CA GLU A 297 6.47 1.22 -8.91
C GLU A 297 6.93 0.14 -9.88
N PRO A 298 6.09 -0.88 -10.18
CA PRO A 298 6.42 -1.85 -11.20
C PRO A 298 6.44 -1.24 -12.60
N ALA A 299 7.43 -1.55 -13.41
CA ALA A 299 7.47 -1.15 -14.81
C ALA A 299 6.25 -1.64 -15.62
N SER A 300 5.59 -2.70 -15.16
CA SER A 300 4.35 -3.24 -15.73
C SER A 300 3.08 -2.50 -15.32
N CYS A 301 3.17 -1.58 -14.34
CA CYS A 301 2.04 -0.77 -13.84
C CYS A 301 2.52 0.62 -13.42
N PRO A 302 3.00 1.45 -14.40
CA PRO A 302 3.75 2.68 -14.13
C PRO A 302 2.82 3.90 -13.95
N SER A 303 2.01 3.89 -12.88
CA SER A 303 0.98 4.92 -12.66
C SER A 303 1.57 6.32 -12.45
N PHE A 304 2.67 6.46 -11.71
CA PHE A 304 3.34 7.75 -11.55
C PHE A 304 4.15 8.16 -12.77
N THR A 305 5.02 7.27 -13.26
CA THR A 305 6.02 7.64 -14.27
C THR A 305 5.42 7.78 -15.68
N ARG A 306 4.29 7.12 -15.96
CA ARG A 306 3.61 7.14 -17.27
C ARG A 306 2.11 7.38 -17.23
N GLY A 307 1.51 7.55 -16.05
CA GLY A 307 0.10 7.84 -15.87
C GLY A 307 -0.24 9.32 -16.10
N LYS A 308 -1.54 9.62 -16.11
CA LYS A 308 -2.09 10.98 -16.18
C LYS A 308 -2.64 11.41 -14.83
N PHE A 309 -2.44 12.68 -14.45
CA PHE A 309 -3.05 13.25 -13.25
C PHE A 309 -4.46 13.73 -13.58
N ALA A 310 -5.46 12.91 -13.28
CA ALA A 310 -6.85 13.14 -13.68
C ALA A 310 -7.82 12.51 -12.67
N TYR A 311 -9.10 12.88 -12.74
CA TYR A 311 -10.16 12.12 -12.09
C TYR A 311 -10.39 10.80 -12.80
N ASP A 312 -10.48 9.72 -12.03
CA ASP A 312 -10.77 8.40 -12.53
C ASP A 312 -11.51 7.57 -11.47
N PHE A 313 -12.13 6.47 -11.91
CA PHE A 313 -12.72 5.50 -11.02
C PHE A 313 -11.64 4.66 -10.31
N CYS A 314 -11.90 4.32 -9.05
CA CYS A 314 -11.01 3.41 -8.31
C CYS A 314 -11.24 1.93 -8.69
N ASP A 315 -12.27 1.63 -9.50
CA ASP A 315 -12.69 0.27 -9.85
C ASP A 315 -13.02 0.12 -11.34
N THR A 316 -12.92 -1.12 -11.83
CA THR A 316 -13.17 -1.44 -13.24
C THR A 316 -14.67 -1.39 -13.61
N GLY A 317 -15.55 -1.66 -12.65
CA GLY A 317 -17.00 -1.61 -12.84
C GLY A 317 -17.60 -0.20 -12.78
N MET A 318 -16.78 0.83 -12.52
CA MET A 318 -17.18 2.24 -12.44
C MET A 318 -18.33 2.51 -11.45
N ILE A 319 -18.30 1.84 -10.29
CA ILE A 319 -19.30 2.00 -9.22
C ILE A 319 -18.77 2.77 -8.02
N CYS A 320 -17.44 2.93 -7.93
CA CYS A 320 -16.80 3.73 -6.88
C CYS A 320 -16.82 5.23 -7.21
N PRO A 321 -16.61 6.09 -6.19
CA PRO A 321 -16.37 7.52 -6.40
C PRO A 321 -15.21 7.81 -7.35
N LEU A 322 -15.24 8.98 -8.00
CA LEU A 322 -14.11 9.50 -8.76
C LEU A 322 -13.08 10.11 -7.81
N ALA A 323 -11.82 9.77 -8.02
CA ALA A 323 -10.68 10.31 -7.28
C ALA A 323 -9.69 10.97 -8.24
N LYS A 324 -9.17 12.14 -7.90
CA LYS A 324 -8.11 12.80 -8.69
C LYS A 324 -6.76 12.19 -8.33
N MET A 325 -6.19 11.46 -9.26
CA MET A 325 -5.00 10.66 -9.01
C MET A 325 -4.12 10.53 -10.26
N TYR A 326 -2.88 10.11 -10.08
CA TYR A 326 -2.11 9.56 -11.20
C TYR A 326 -2.68 8.19 -11.54
N THR A 327 -3.13 8.02 -12.77
CA THR A 327 -3.85 6.83 -13.23
C THR A 327 -3.43 6.39 -14.62
N LEU A 328 -3.55 5.09 -14.88
CA LEU A 328 -3.42 4.45 -16.19
C LEU A 328 -4.79 4.24 -16.87
N GLY A 329 -5.87 4.70 -16.21
CA GLY A 329 -7.26 4.47 -16.61
C GLY A 329 -7.87 3.25 -15.92
N SER A 330 -9.11 3.38 -15.43
CA SER A 330 -9.83 2.31 -14.70
C SER A 330 -10.09 1.05 -15.53
N GLY A 331 -10.07 1.17 -16.86
CA GLY A 331 -10.12 0.05 -17.80
C GLY A 331 -8.77 -0.63 -18.07
N PHE A 332 -7.64 -0.08 -17.59
CA PHE A 332 -6.34 -0.68 -17.73
C PHE A 332 -6.19 -1.87 -16.77
N ILE A 333 -5.95 -3.06 -17.32
CA ILE A 333 -5.69 -4.28 -16.54
C ILE A 333 -4.19 -4.57 -16.58
N PRO A 334 -3.44 -4.34 -15.49
CA PRO A 334 -2.01 -4.62 -15.46
C PRO A 334 -1.71 -6.08 -15.77
N SER A 335 -0.63 -6.33 -16.51
CA SER A 335 -0.17 -7.69 -16.78
C SER A 335 0.10 -8.46 -15.48
N ALA A 336 0.03 -9.79 -15.55
CA ALA A 336 0.34 -10.64 -14.40
C ALA A 336 1.82 -10.48 -14.02
N ASN A 337 2.06 -10.04 -12.78
CA ASN A 337 3.37 -10.03 -12.15
C ASN A 337 3.25 -10.56 -10.72
N HIS A 338 4.37 -10.90 -10.09
CA HIS A 338 4.37 -11.46 -8.74
C HIS A 338 4.17 -10.44 -7.62
N ALA A 339 4.36 -9.14 -7.90
CA ALA A 339 4.04 -8.05 -6.98
C ALA A 339 2.54 -7.68 -7.08
N GLY A 340 1.66 -8.63 -6.78
CA GLY A 340 0.21 -8.48 -6.93
C GLY A 340 -0.39 -7.31 -6.15
N GLY A 341 0.22 -6.91 -5.03
CA GLY A 341 -0.18 -5.74 -4.24
C GLY A 341 0.16 -4.39 -4.90
N LEU A 342 0.96 -4.38 -5.98
CA LEU A 342 1.28 -3.17 -6.75
C LEU A 342 0.53 -3.11 -8.10
N ARG A 343 -0.34 -4.07 -8.40
CA ARG A 343 -1.11 -4.14 -9.65
C ARG A 343 -2.41 -3.33 -9.56
N PHE A 344 -2.29 -2.03 -9.42
CA PHE A 344 -3.43 -1.11 -9.38
C PHE A 344 -3.21 0.04 -10.35
N HIS A 345 -4.25 0.37 -11.14
CA HIS A 345 -4.18 1.37 -12.20
C HIS A 345 -4.04 2.81 -11.70
N GLY A 346 -4.37 3.08 -10.43
CA GLY A 346 -4.37 4.41 -9.84
C GLY A 346 -3.51 4.51 -8.58
N MET A 347 -3.38 5.72 -8.07
CA MET A 347 -2.57 6.07 -6.90
C MET A 347 -3.41 6.84 -5.88
N SER A 348 -3.03 6.81 -4.59
CA SER A 348 -3.70 7.62 -3.59
C SER A 348 -3.70 9.11 -3.97
N THR A 349 -4.78 9.81 -3.62
CA THR A 349 -4.93 11.24 -3.91
C THR A 349 -3.86 12.09 -3.20
N ILE A 350 -3.47 11.71 -1.98
CA ILE A 350 -2.39 12.37 -1.21
C ILE A 350 -1.06 12.27 -1.96
N LEU A 351 -0.62 11.07 -2.31
CA LEU A 351 0.67 10.88 -2.97
C LEU A 351 0.66 11.43 -4.39
N SER A 352 -0.47 11.36 -5.08
CA SER A 352 -0.63 11.97 -6.40
C SER A 352 -0.46 13.49 -6.35
N GLN A 353 -1.04 14.16 -5.37
CA GLN A 353 -0.87 15.60 -5.18
C GLN A 353 0.57 15.95 -4.81
N LEU A 354 1.18 15.23 -3.85
CA LEU A 354 2.57 15.44 -3.44
C LEU A 354 3.57 15.25 -4.59
N TYR A 355 3.35 14.24 -5.44
CA TYR A 355 4.18 14.00 -6.62
C TYR A 355 3.96 15.10 -7.67
N HIS A 356 2.70 15.51 -7.91
CA HIS A 356 2.35 16.58 -8.83
C HIS A 356 3.00 17.92 -8.43
N ASP A 357 3.05 18.22 -7.14
CA ASP A 357 3.64 19.43 -6.57
C ASP A 357 5.18 19.35 -6.45
N GLY A 358 5.80 18.24 -6.84
CA GLY A 358 7.27 18.07 -6.86
C GLY A 358 7.93 17.78 -5.51
N TYR A 359 7.15 17.37 -4.48
CA TYR A 359 7.71 17.02 -3.17
C TYR A 359 8.39 15.65 -3.12
N MET A 360 8.15 14.81 -4.11
CA MET A 360 8.73 13.48 -4.23
C MET A 360 8.96 13.12 -5.70
N ARG A 361 9.79 12.11 -5.94
CA ARG A 361 10.03 11.56 -7.28
C ARG A 361 9.61 10.09 -7.35
N ALA A 362 9.44 9.58 -8.57
CA ALA A 362 9.09 8.19 -8.79
C ALA A 362 10.06 7.51 -9.76
N VAL A 363 10.29 6.23 -9.56
CA VAL A 363 11.04 5.35 -10.45
C VAL A 363 10.27 4.05 -10.66
N SER A 364 10.44 3.42 -11.82
CA SER A 364 9.88 2.11 -12.11
C SER A 364 10.97 1.05 -12.19
N ALA A 365 10.65 -0.19 -11.78
CA ALA A 365 11.56 -1.33 -11.82
C ALA A 365 10.93 -2.52 -12.54
N LYS A 366 11.73 -3.26 -13.32
CA LYS A 366 11.32 -4.52 -13.93
C LYS A 366 11.30 -5.63 -12.89
N GLN A 367 10.42 -6.61 -13.06
CA GLN A 367 10.35 -7.68 -12.06
C GLN A 367 11.61 -8.55 -12.00
N SER A 368 12.34 -8.74 -13.09
CA SER A 368 13.64 -9.44 -13.08
C SER A 368 14.66 -8.74 -12.18
N GLU A 369 14.77 -7.41 -12.31
CA GLU A 369 15.66 -6.57 -11.49
C GLU A 369 15.24 -6.58 -10.00
N VAL A 370 13.93 -6.65 -9.76
CA VAL A 370 13.35 -6.71 -8.41
C VAL A 370 13.66 -8.04 -7.73
N PHE A 371 13.57 -9.17 -8.44
CA PHE A 371 13.91 -10.49 -7.89
C PHE A 371 15.42 -10.66 -7.68
N GLU A 372 16.26 -10.10 -8.56
CA GLU A 372 17.71 -10.04 -8.36
C GLU A 372 18.06 -9.31 -7.05
N ALA A 373 17.49 -8.12 -6.87
CA ALA A 373 17.67 -7.34 -5.64
C ALA A 373 17.12 -8.06 -4.39
N ALA A 374 15.98 -8.76 -4.52
CA ALA A 374 15.39 -9.55 -3.47
C ALA A 374 16.30 -10.70 -2.99
N GLU A 375 16.89 -11.43 -3.94
CA GLU A 375 17.81 -12.52 -3.61
C GLU A 375 19.12 -12.03 -2.99
N LEU A 376 19.68 -10.93 -3.53
CA LEU A 376 20.87 -10.30 -2.94
C LEU A 376 20.56 -9.91 -1.49
N PHE A 377 19.46 -9.22 -1.25
CA PHE A 377 19.04 -8.82 0.10
C PHE A 377 18.84 -10.04 1.01
N ALA A 378 18.15 -11.07 0.53
CA ALA A 378 17.92 -12.27 1.31
C ALA A 378 19.23 -12.99 1.70
N LYS A 379 20.21 -13.06 0.78
CA LYS A 379 21.53 -13.64 1.02
C LYS A 379 22.36 -12.82 2.02
N CYS A 380 22.22 -11.49 2.01
CA CYS A 380 22.94 -10.60 2.92
C CYS A 380 22.28 -10.52 4.29
N GLU A 381 20.96 -10.26 4.34
CA GLU A 381 20.24 -9.88 5.56
C GLU A 381 19.44 -11.05 6.19
N GLY A 382 19.42 -12.23 5.57
CA GLY A 382 18.71 -13.41 6.07
C GLY A 382 17.19 -13.27 6.12
N THR A 383 16.64 -12.30 5.39
CA THR A 383 15.19 -12.00 5.35
C THR A 383 14.70 -12.13 3.93
N LEU A 384 13.72 -13.01 3.70
CA LEU A 384 13.09 -13.20 2.39
C LEU A 384 11.99 -12.14 2.19
N PRO A 385 12.17 -11.14 1.31
CA PRO A 385 11.21 -10.06 1.13
C PRO A 385 10.06 -10.47 0.21
N ALA A 386 8.88 -9.85 0.40
CA ALA A 386 7.82 -9.91 -0.59
C ALA A 386 8.25 -9.22 -1.90
N PRO A 387 7.78 -9.65 -3.08
CA PRO A 387 8.10 -8.99 -4.35
C PRO A 387 7.73 -7.49 -4.36
N GLU A 388 6.68 -7.11 -3.66
CA GLU A 388 6.30 -5.70 -3.48
C GLU A 388 7.42 -4.91 -2.78
N SER A 389 7.89 -5.40 -1.64
CA SER A 389 8.96 -4.75 -0.86
C SER A 389 10.28 -4.69 -1.62
N SER A 390 10.51 -5.67 -2.48
CA SER A 390 11.74 -5.79 -3.26
C SER A 390 11.92 -4.66 -4.29
N HIS A 391 10.84 -3.97 -4.66
CA HIS A 391 10.92 -2.74 -5.43
C HIS A 391 11.66 -1.64 -4.66
N ALA A 392 11.35 -1.48 -3.37
CA ALA A 392 12.07 -0.51 -2.54
C ALA A 392 13.52 -0.94 -2.27
N ILE A 393 13.79 -2.25 -2.13
CA ILE A 393 15.16 -2.79 -2.01
C ILE A 393 15.97 -2.46 -3.28
N LYS A 394 15.41 -2.69 -4.48
CA LYS A 394 16.07 -2.38 -5.76
C LYS A 394 16.47 -0.91 -5.81
N ALA A 395 15.58 -0.01 -5.51
CA ALA A 395 15.90 1.43 -5.51
C ALA A 395 16.90 1.81 -4.41
N ALA A 396 16.86 1.19 -3.23
CA ALA A 396 17.85 1.41 -2.18
C ALA A 396 19.25 0.96 -2.60
N ILE A 397 19.35 -0.18 -3.30
CA ILE A 397 20.61 -0.66 -3.90
C ILE A 397 21.11 0.32 -4.94
N ASP A 398 20.25 0.82 -5.83
CA ASP A 398 20.64 1.77 -6.86
C ASP A 398 21.17 3.09 -6.28
N GLU A 399 20.50 3.63 -5.25
CA GLU A 399 20.97 4.84 -4.57
C GLU A 399 22.30 4.59 -3.82
N ALA A 400 22.45 3.41 -3.20
CA ALA A 400 23.70 3.03 -2.54
C ALA A 400 24.87 2.85 -3.53
N LEU A 401 24.63 2.34 -4.73
CA LEU A 401 25.62 2.23 -5.79
C LEU A 401 26.02 3.62 -6.33
N LYS A 402 25.08 4.57 -6.43
CA LYS A 402 25.42 5.98 -6.74
C LYS A 402 26.32 6.58 -5.68
N CYS A 403 26.08 6.30 -4.40
CA CYS A 403 26.97 6.73 -3.32
C CYS A 403 28.36 6.12 -3.46
N LYS A 404 28.48 4.86 -3.88
CA LYS A 404 29.76 4.22 -4.16
C LYS A 404 30.51 4.93 -5.30
N GLU A 405 29.81 5.28 -6.37
CA GLU A 405 30.40 5.95 -7.54
C GLU A 405 30.87 7.38 -7.22
N THR A 406 30.07 8.11 -6.43
CA THR A 406 30.33 9.52 -6.08
C THR A 406 31.24 9.69 -4.85
N GLY A 407 31.35 8.66 -4.02
CA GLY A 407 32.00 8.74 -2.69
C GLY A 407 31.17 9.47 -1.64
N GLU A 408 29.92 9.82 -1.93
CA GLU A 408 29.02 10.53 -1.02
C GLU A 408 28.43 9.57 0.03
N GLU A 409 28.54 9.92 1.31
CA GLU A 409 27.87 9.17 2.38
C GLU A 409 26.43 9.67 2.55
N LYS A 410 25.44 8.79 2.33
CA LYS A 410 24.01 9.05 2.58
C LYS A 410 23.41 8.02 3.52
N THR A 411 22.44 8.46 4.29
CA THR A 411 21.58 7.57 5.06
C THR A 411 20.29 7.30 4.28
N ILE A 412 20.12 6.06 3.84
CA ILE A 412 18.97 5.59 3.06
C ILE A 412 18.06 4.79 3.99
N VAL A 413 16.78 5.15 4.03
CA VAL A 413 15.76 4.41 4.79
C VAL A 413 14.70 3.88 3.84
N PHE A 414 14.40 2.58 3.88
CA PHE A 414 13.33 2.04 3.07
C PHE A 414 12.33 1.19 3.86
N GLY A 415 11.13 1.04 3.31
CA GLY A 415 10.07 0.21 3.87
C GLY A 415 10.19 -1.25 3.41
N LEU A 416 10.47 -2.18 4.33
CA LEU A 416 10.37 -3.62 4.09
C LEU A 416 8.97 -4.09 4.53
N THR A 417 8.01 -3.98 3.63
CA THR A 417 6.58 -3.96 3.93
C THR A 417 5.92 -5.33 4.04
N GLY A 418 6.60 -6.40 3.59
CA GLY A 418 6.02 -7.75 3.60
C GLY A 418 7.06 -8.86 3.52
N THR A 419 6.67 -10.04 4.07
CA THR A 419 7.44 -11.28 3.95
C THR A 419 7.16 -11.99 2.63
N GLY A 420 8.19 -12.65 2.07
CA GLY A 420 8.13 -13.38 0.79
C GLY A 420 7.77 -14.86 0.90
N TYR A 421 7.57 -15.41 2.09
CA TYR A 421 7.34 -16.85 2.25
C TYR A 421 6.09 -17.38 1.56
N PHE A 422 5.12 -16.54 1.24
CA PHE A 422 3.95 -16.90 0.42
C PHE A 422 4.16 -16.64 -1.08
N ASP A 423 5.32 -16.14 -1.49
CA ASP A 423 5.61 -15.70 -2.86
C ASP A 423 6.68 -16.56 -3.54
N LEU A 424 6.97 -17.74 -2.97
CA LEU A 424 8.03 -18.67 -3.45
C LEU A 424 7.85 -19.07 -4.91
N LYS A 425 6.62 -19.06 -5.45
CA LYS A 425 6.39 -19.31 -6.87
C LYS A 425 7.07 -18.27 -7.78
N GLY A 426 7.11 -16.99 -7.35
CA GLY A 426 7.84 -15.96 -8.07
C GLY A 426 9.35 -16.17 -8.05
N TYR A 427 9.89 -16.52 -6.88
CA TYR A 427 11.32 -16.87 -6.72
C TYR A 427 11.68 -18.11 -7.54
N GLN A 428 10.81 -19.14 -7.55
CA GLN A 428 11.01 -20.32 -8.38
C GLN A 428 11.11 -19.92 -9.86
N GLN A 429 10.17 -19.15 -10.39
CA GLN A 429 10.18 -18.74 -11.81
C GLN A 429 11.42 -17.88 -12.15
N TYR A 430 11.86 -17.04 -11.23
CA TYR A 430 13.10 -16.27 -11.41
C TYR A 430 14.32 -17.21 -11.51
N ASN A 431 14.46 -18.15 -10.57
CA ASN A 431 15.59 -19.08 -10.54
C ASN A 431 15.60 -20.09 -11.70
N ASP A 432 14.40 -20.46 -12.18
CA ASP A 432 14.24 -21.39 -13.36
C ASP A 432 14.43 -20.63 -14.70
N GLY A 433 14.55 -19.29 -14.68
CA GLY A 433 14.67 -18.46 -15.89
C GLY A 433 13.36 -18.26 -16.65
N ASP A 434 12.23 -18.57 -16.01
CA ASP A 434 10.88 -18.49 -16.60
C ASP A 434 10.21 -17.13 -16.38
N LEU A 435 10.85 -16.22 -15.60
CA LEU A 435 10.31 -14.91 -15.30
C LEU A 435 10.48 -13.97 -16.50
N THR A 436 9.41 -13.33 -16.92
CA THR A 436 9.42 -12.39 -18.05
C THR A 436 9.04 -11.00 -17.60
N ASP A 437 9.78 -10.01 -18.11
CA ASP A 437 9.43 -8.61 -17.90
C ASP A 437 8.34 -8.16 -18.86
N TYR A 438 7.49 -7.27 -18.39
CA TYR A 438 6.49 -6.61 -19.19
C TYR A 438 6.49 -5.11 -18.94
N ILE A 439 6.46 -4.32 -20.00
CA ILE A 439 6.30 -2.88 -19.97
C ILE A 439 5.16 -2.54 -20.93
N PRO A 440 4.08 -1.87 -20.47
CA PRO A 440 2.98 -1.50 -21.34
C PRO A 440 3.46 -0.58 -22.46
N THR A 441 2.95 -0.82 -23.67
CA THR A 441 3.20 0.04 -24.83
C THR A 441 2.46 1.37 -24.68
N ASP A 442 2.87 2.40 -25.42
CA ASP A 442 2.14 3.67 -25.44
C ASP A 442 0.70 3.50 -25.95
N GLU A 443 0.47 2.58 -26.89
CA GLU A 443 -0.86 2.26 -27.39
C GLU A 443 -1.78 1.66 -26.31
N GLU A 444 -1.26 0.79 -25.45
CA GLU A 444 -2.02 0.20 -24.34
C GLU A 444 -2.38 1.26 -23.30
N LEU A 445 -1.46 2.17 -23.01
CA LEU A 445 -1.72 3.28 -22.11
C LEU A 445 -2.74 4.26 -22.69
N GLU A 446 -2.63 4.65 -23.97
CA GLU A 446 -3.59 5.54 -24.61
C GLU A 446 -5.01 4.94 -24.65
N LYS A 447 -5.14 3.61 -24.82
CA LYS A 447 -6.44 2.92 -24.66
C LYS A 447 -7.00 3.05 -23.25
N GLY A 448 -6.15 2.94 -22.22
CA GLY A 448 -6.54 3.18 -20.84
C GLY A 448 -7.02 4.62 -20.62
N PHE A 449 -6.26 5.59 -21.13
CA PHE A 449 -6.58 7.02 -21.00
C PHE A 449 -7.84 7.45 -21.75
N ALA A 450 -8.20 6.76 -22.83
CA ALA A 450 -9.41 7.05 -23.59
C ALA A 450 -10.71 6.85 -22.78
N GLY A 451 -10.65 6.06 -21.71
CA GLY A 451 -11.77 5.82 -20.79
C GLY A 451 -11.85 6.79 -19.59
N LEU A 452 -10.92 7.75 -19.48
CA LEU A 452 -10.92 8.69 -18.36
C LEU A 452 -12.18 9.59 -18.39
N PRO A 453 -12.84 9.80 -17.23
CA PRO A 453 -13.98 10.70 -17.11
C PRO A 453 -13.61 12.13 -17.52
N ASN A 454 -14.45 12.77 -18.31
CA ASN A 454 -14.30 14.19 -18.65
C ASN A 454 -14.88 15.05 -17.51
N VAL A 455 -14.08 15.28 -16.47
CA VAL A 455 -14.44 16.16 -15.36
C VAL A 455 -13.62 17.42 -15.50
N GLU A 456 -14.28 18.55 -15.66
CA GLU A 456 -13.61 19.86 -15.63
C GLU A 456 -13.03 20.08 -14.21
N ALA A 457 -11.74 20.43 -14.15
CA ALA A 457 -10.96 20.57 -12.92
C ALA A 457 -11.28 21.87 -12.18
#